data_611101dc00c8c84804fb573d84fb2bbf
#
_entry.id   611101dc00c8c84804fb573d84fb2bbf
#
_cell.length_a   1.000
_cell.length_b   1.000
_cell.length_c   1.000
_cell.angle_alpha   90.00
_cell.angle_beta   90.00
_cell.angle_gamma   90.00
#
_symmetry.space_group_name_H-M   'P 1'
#
loop_
_entity.id
_entity.type
_entity.pdbx_description
1 polymer ?
#
loop_
_entity_poly.entity_id
_entity_poly.type
_entity_poly.pdbx_seq_one_letter_code
_entity_poly.pdbx_strand_id
1 'polypeptide(L)'
;ITIIEASRRLDAVASGGLGLSRSRIVKMIDKGEVLLNFREASSTATIVQFRDIISLRNGAKLVVDEVTTTSKGKYRINLRRSGSDQRKVQQQSSSDDEDDD
;
A
#
# COMPACT_ATOMS: atom_id res chain seq x y z
N ILE A 1 1.34 -0.59 -9.76
CA ILE A 1 -0.10 -0.66 -9.97
C ILE A 1 -0.72 0.74 -9.89
N THR A 2 -1.87 0.88 -10.46
CA THR A 2 -2.59 2.16 -10.44
C THR A 2 -3.91 1.94 -9.75
N ILE A 3 -4.22 2.81 -8.77
CA ILE A 3 -5.51 2.81 -8.11
C ILE A 3 -6.20 4.15 -8.33
N ILE A 4 -7.53 4.14 -8.24
CA ILE A 4 -8.32 5.37 -8.33
C ILE A 4 -9.16 5.44 -7.07
N GLU A 5 -8.98 6.53 -6.31
CA GLU A 5 -9.62 6.70 -5.02
C GLU A 5 -10.26 8.09 -4.91
N ALA A 6 -11.33 8.17 -4.16
CA ALA A 6 -11.99 9.46 -3.92
C ALA A 6 -11.14 10.38 -3.04
N SER A 7 -10.19 9.83 -2.29
CA SER A 7 -9.32 10.62 -1.44
C SER A 7 -7.93 9.99 -1.39
N ARG A 8 -6.97 10.74 -0.85
CA ARG A 8 -5.60 10.25 -0.66
C ARG A 8 -5.35 9.83 0.78
N ARG A 9 -6.40 9.44 1.49
CA ARG A 9 -6.24 8.97 2.87
C ARG A 9 -5.37 7.73 2.91
N LEU A 10 -4.56 7.65 3.95
CA LEU A 10 -3.65 6.53 4.13
C LEU A 10 -4.38 5.18 4.11
N ASP A 11 -5.52 5.10 4.79
CA ASP A 11 -6.26 3.83 4.83
C ASP A 11 -6.77 3.42 3.44
N ALA A 12 -7.20 4.38 2.63
CA ALA A 12 -7.67 4.09 1.28
C ALA A 12 -6.53 3.66 0.36
N VAL A 13 -5.42 4.39 0.40
CA VAL A 13 -4.27 4.12 -0.46
C VAL A 13 -3.62 2.79 -0.09
N ALA A 14 -3.43 2.53 1.20
CA ALA A 14 -2.84 1.28 1.64
C ALA A 14 -3.74 0.09 1.29
N SER A 15 -5.05 0.23 1.48
CA SER A 15 -6.00 -0.82 1.13
C SER A 15 -5.92 -1.14 -0.37
N GLY A 16 -5.99 -0.11 -1.22
CA GLY A 16 -5.95 -0.32 -2.66
C GLY A 16 -4.63 -0.89 -3.13
N GLY A 17 -3.53 -0.41 -2.57
CA GLY A 17 -2.20 -0.83 -3.02
C GLY A 17 -1.78 -2.20 -2.50
N LEU A 18 -2.24 -2.59 -1.32
CA LEU A 18 -1.83 -3.86 -0.70
C LEU A 18 -2.86 -4.97 -0.90
N GLY A 19 -4.04 -4.63 -1.41
CA GLY A 19 -5.07 -5.64 -1.62
C GLY A 19 -5.71 -6.13 -0.33
N LEU A 20 -5.72 -5.29 0.69
CA LEU A 20 -6.33 -5.60 1.97
C LEU A 20 -7.57 -4.72 2.18
N SER A 21 -8.52 -5.18 2.98
CA SER A 21 -9.71 -4.37 3.25
C SER A 21 -9.34 -3.13 4.05
N ARG A 22 -10.13 -2.07 3.90
CA ARG A 22 -9.88 -0.84 4.67
C ARG A 22 -9.99 -1.08 6.17
N SER A 23 -10.97 -1.89 6.58
CA SER A 23 -11.13 -2.17 8.01
C SER A 23 -9.91 -2.89 8.57
N ARG A 24 -9.30 -3.78 7.79
CA ARG A 24 -8.08 -4.45 8.20
C ARG A 24 -6.91 -3.46 8.32
N ILE A 25 -6.79 -2.56 7.34
CA ILE A 25 -5.75 -1.53 7.38
C ILE A 25 -5.92 -0.64 8.59
N VAL A 26 -7.15 -0.24 8.90
CA VAL A 26 -7.42 0.60 10.08
C VAL A 26 -6.94 -0.09 11.36
N LYS A 27 -7.24 -1.39 11.50
CA LYS A 27 -6.80 -2.15 12.66
C LYS A 27 -5.28 -2.24 12.73
N MET A 28 -4.63 -2.41 11.58
CA MET A 28 -3.18 -2.48 11.53
C MET A 28 -2.53 -1.15 11.91
N ILE A 29 -3.12 -0.04 11.46
CA ILE A 29 -2.62 1.28 11.85
C ILE A 29 -2.74 1.45 13.37
N ASP A 30 -3.89 1.06 13.93
CA ASP A 30 -4.10 1.16 15.37
C ASP A 30 -3.08 0.35 16.17
N LYS A 31 -2.59 -0.74 15.60
CA LYS A 31 -1.62 -1.61 16.28
C LYS A 31 -0.17 -1.20 16.01
N GLY A 32 0.05 -0.13 15.26
CA GLY A 32 1.39 0.32 14.92
C GLY A 32 2.09 -0.57 13.89
N GLU A 33 1.33 -1.30 13.08
CA GLU A 33 1.87 -2.21 12.09
C GLU A 33 2.06 -1.56 10.72
N VAL A 34 1.59 -0.33 10.55
CA VAL A 34 1.74 0.42 9.30
C VAL A 34 2.64 1.60 9.55
N LEU A 35 3.66 1.73 8.70
CA LEU A 35 4.62 2.83 8.80
C LEU A 35 4.43 3.74 7.60
N LEU A 36 4.51 5.03 7.83
CA LEU A 36 4.53 6.03 6.78
C LEU A 36 5.88 6.74 6.86
N ASN A 37 6.67 6.57 5.80
CA ASN A 37 8.04 7.09 5.74
C ASN A 37 8.84 6.60 6.96
N PHE A 38 8.68 5.30 7.26
CA PHE A 38 9.42 4.56 8.30
C PHE A 38 9.08 4.96 9.73
N ARG A 39 7.95 5.66 9.93
CA ARG A 39 7.45 5.99 11.25
C ARG A 39 6.04 5.44 11.40
N GLU A 40 5.68 5.01 12.60
CA GLU A 40 4.33 4.51 12.83
C GLU A 40 3.32 5.57 12.41
N ALA A 41 2.35 5.15 11.61
CA ALA A 41 1.29 6.04 11.18
C ALA A 41 0.41 6.40 12.38
N SER A 42 0.14 7.68 12.54
CA SER A 42 -0.63 8.18 13.69
C SER A 42 -2.12 8.31 13.39
N SER A 43 -2.51 8.30 12.13
CA SER A 43 -3.91 8.51 11.76
C SER A 43 -4.22 7.80 10.44
N THR A 44 -5.40 7.20 10.39
CA THR A 44 -5.92 6.59 9.17
C THR A 44 -6.22 7.63 8.10
N ALA A 45 -6.45 8.87 8.52
CA ALA A 45 -6.85 9.97 7.63
C ALA A 45 -5.68 10.80 7.11
N THR A 46 -4.45 10.42 7.46
CA THR A 46 -3.27 11.13 6.97
C THR A 46 -3.28 11.15 5.43
N ILE A 47 -3.02 12.31 4.84
CA ILE A 47 -3.03 12.45 3.39
C ILE A 47 -1.69 12.01 2.83
N VAL A 48 -1.75 11.01 1.94
CA VAL A 48 -0.56 10.45 1.31
C VAL A 48 -0.14 11.34 0.15
N GLN A 49 1.16 11.52 -0.02
CA GLN A 49 1.71 12.42 -1.01
C GLN A 49 2.71 11.71 -1.92
N PHE A 50 3.06 12.37 -3.01
CA PHE A 50 4.09 11.94 -3.92
C PHE A 50 5.38 11.61 -3.14
N ARG A 51 5.96 10.48 -3.44
CA ARG A 51 7.19 9.93 -2.85
C ARG A 51 7.01 9.34 -1.45
N ASP A 52 5.82 9.40 -0.88
CA ASP A 52 5.60 8.73 0.40
C ASP A 52 5.82 7.23 0.27
N ILE A 53 6.32 6.64 1.33
CA ILE A 53 6.53 5.19 1.41
C ILE A 53 5.64 4.65 2.52
N ILE A 54 4.76 3.74 2.15
CA ILE A 54 3.89 3.04 3.10
C ILE A 54 4.47 1.64 3.25
N SER A 55 4.78 1.24 4.47
CA SER A 55 5.32 -0.10 4.68
C SER A 55 4.61 -0.80 5.82
N LEU A 56 4.64 -2.11 5.77
CA LEU A 56 4.15 -2.97 6.84
C LEU A 56 5.34 -3.55 7.56
N ARG A 57 5.16 -3.90 8.83
CA ARG A 57 6.25 -4.47 9.60
C ARG A 57 6.71 -5.83 9.08
N ASN A 58 5.88 -6.48 8.26
CA ASN A 58 6.29 -7.74 7.63
C ASN A 58 7.19 -7.55 6.41
N GLY A 59 7.52 -6.32 6.04
CA GLY A 59 8.45 -6.01 4.95
C GLY A 59 7.79 -5.55 3.66
N ALA A 60 6.48 -5.66 3.52
CA ALA A 60 5.79 -5.18 2.33
C ALA A 60 5.86 -3.66 2.27
N LYS A 61 6.06 -3.11 1.08
CA LYS A 61 6.17 -1.66 0.88
C LYS A 61 5.41 -1.21 -0.34
N LEU A 62 4.91 0.02 -0.26
CA LEU A 62 4.34 0.75 -1.40
C LEU A 62 5.06 2.08 -1.50
N VAL A 63 5.48 2.44 -2.70
CA VAL A 63 6.04 3.76 -2.97
C VAL A 63 5.06 4.51 -3.85
N VAL A 64 4.74 5.73 -3.46
CA VAL A 64 3.81 6.57 -4.23
C VAL A 64 4.61 7.26 -5.33
N ASP A 65 4.52 6.73 -6.55
CA ASP A 65 5.30 7.22 -7.68
C ASP A 65 4.66 8.41 -8.37
N GLU A 66 3.33 8.52 -8.33
CA GLU A 66 2.65 9.61 -9.00
C GLU A 66 1.25 9.78 -8.44
N VAL A 67 0.79 11.02 -8.34
CA VAL A 67 -0.57 11.35 -7.94
C VAL A 67 -1.10 12.37 -8.93
N THR A 68 -2.20 12.04 -9.62
CA THR A 68 -2.87 12.97 -10.53
C THR A 68 -4.36 12.95 -10.23
N THR A 69 -5.06 13.97 -10.70
CA THR A 69 -6.51 14.01 -10.56
C THR A 69 -7.16 13.50 -11.83
N THR A 70 -8.33 12.91 -11.69
CA THR A 70 -9.12 12.45 -12.84
C THR A 70 -10.13 13.52 -13.23
N SER A 71 -10.71 13.38 -14.41
CA SER A 71 -11.74 14.31 -14.87
C SER A 71 -12.99 14.30 -13.98
N LYS A 72 -13.16 13.25 -13.18
CA LYS A 72 -14.31 13.13 -12.27
C LYS A 72 -13.99 13.59 -10.85
N GLY A 73 -12.82 14.20 -10.65
CA GLY A 73 -12.45 14.71 -9.34
C GLY A 73 -11.92 13.69 -8.38
N LYS A 74 -11.56 12.51 -8.85
CA LYS A 74 -10.90 11.49 -8.03
C LYS A 74 -9.40 11.59 -8.22
N TYR A 75 -8.66 10.75 -7.52
CA TYR A 75 -7.21 10.70 -7.60
C TYR A 75 -6.77 9.40 -8.27
N ARG A 76 -5.89 9.53 -9.25
CA ARG A 76 -5.19 8.39 -9.86
C ARG A 76 -3.83 8.33 -9.20
N ILE A 77 -3.54 7.22 -8.54
CA ILE A 77 -2.33 7.07 -7.75
C ILE A 77 -1.56 5.87 -8.29
N ASN A 78 -0.35 6.13 -8.79
CA ASN A 78 0.54 5.07 -9.24
C ASN A 78 1.41 4.64 -8.08
N LEU A 79 1.35 3.35 -7.78
CA LEU A 79 2.07 2.76 -6.66
C LEU A 79 3.02 1.70 -7.16
N ARG A 80 4.20 1.65 -6.60
CA ARG A 80 5.17 0.61 -6.87
C ARG A 80 5.29 -0.26 -5.64
N ARG A 81 5.01 -1.54 -5.79
CA ARG A 81 5.18 -2.49 -4.69
C ARG A 81 6.62 -2.96 -4.64
N SER A 82 7.14 -3.14 -3.43
CA SER A 82 8.45 -3.74 -3.25
C SER A 82 8.49 -4.46 -1.91
N GLY A 83 9.63 -5.09 -1.62
CA GLY A 83 9.77 -5.84 -0.38
C GLY A 83 9.20 -7.23 -0.55
N SER A 84 9.35 -8.00 0.46
CA SER A 84 9.03 -9.37 0.32
C SER A 84 7.58 -9.65 0.35
N ASP A 85 7.53 -10.49 -0.34
CA ASP A 85 6.59 -11.28 -0.05
C ASP A 85 7.10 -12.64 -0.06
N GLN A 86 8.00 -12.52 0.08
CA GLN A 86 8.63 -13.19 0.00
C GLN A 86 8.43 -14.21 0.25
N ARG A 87 8.32 -14.54 0.07
CA ARG A 87 8.22 -15.35 0.15
C ARG A 87 8.12 -15.87 -0.31
N LYS A 88 8.27 -15.86 -0.79
CA LYS A 88 8.37 -16.35 -1.36
C LYS A 88 8.65 -16.37 -1.94
N VAL A 89 8.42 -16.25 -2.21
CA VAL A 89 8.86 -16.48 -2.83
C VAL A 89 8.84 -16.71 -3.29
N GLN A 90 8.50 -16.73 -3.64
CA GLN A 90 8.63 -17.16 -4.09
C GLN A 90 8.31 -17.17 -4.52
N GLN A 91 7.92 -17.31 -4.68
CA GLN A 91 7.81 -17.63 -5.08
C GLN A 91 7.69 -17.48 -5.57
N GLN A 92 7.24 -17.73 -5.73
CA GLN A 92 7.31 -18.00 -6.12
C GLN A 92 7.41 -17.99 -6.54
N SER A 93 7.01 -17.92 -6.78
CA SER A 93 7.27 -18.34 -7.12
C SER A 93 7.10 -18.55 -7.38
N SER A 94 6.73 -18.54 -7.42
CA SER A 94 6.82 -19.09 -7.64
C SER A 94 6.47 -19.34 -7.81
N SER A 95 6.06 -19.29 -7.91
CA SER A 95 6.03 -19.87 -8.08
C SER A 95 5.68 -20.08 -8.16
N ASP A 96 5.36 -20.23 -8.08
CA ASP A 96 5.34 -20.73 -8.21
C ASP A 96 4.93 -20.98 -8.12
N ASP A 97 4.64 -20.81 -8.31
CA ASP A 97 4.60 -21.33 -8.39
C ASP A 97 4.26 -21.55 -8.26
N GLU A 98 4.30 -21.20 -8.19
CA GLU A 98 4.31 -21.65 -8.29
C GLU A 98 4.20 -21.79 -8.21
N ASP A 99 3.81 -21.81 -8.28
CA ASP A 99 3.93 -22.20 -8.36
C ASP A 99 3.79 -22.26 -8.23
N ASP A 100 3.73 -22.10 -8.23
CA ASP A 100 3.91 -22.34 -8.36
C ASP A 100 3.76 -22.35 -8.25
N ASP A 101 3.64 -22.25 -8.25
CA ASP A 101 3.91 -22.33 -8.46
C ASP A 101 3.75 -22.38 -8.46
#